data_fe0d3db67d669cde610c6f1432e35601
#
_entry.id   fe0d3db67d669cde610c6f1432e35601
#
_cell.length_a   1.000
_cell.length_b   1.000
_cell.length_c   1.000
_cell.angle_alpha   90.00
_cell.angle_beta   90.00
_cell.angle_gamma   90.00
#
_symmetry.space_group_name_H-M   'P 1'
#
loop_
_entity.id
_entity.type
_entity.pdbx_description
1 polymer ?
#
loop_
_entity_poly.entity_id
_entity_poly.type
_entity_poly.pdbx_seq_one_letter_code
_entity_poly.pdbx_strand_id
1 'polypeptide(L)'
;NGATTSFRGAGGAGAKVGFLFALELAPSVILSLGIISITDGLGGLRAAQQLMTPVLKPLLGIPGICSLALIANLQNTDAAAGMTKELAQEGEITEPDKVFFAAYQTSGSAIITTYFSSGVAVFAFLGTSVIVPLAVILVFKFVGANILRVWLNFEERRNPTQGAQA
;
A
#
# COMPACT_ATOMS: atom_id res chain seq x y z
N ASN A 1 29.76 -13.57 27.16
CA ASN A 1 28.38 -13.82 27.57
C ASN A 1 27.46 -13.51 26.39
N GLY A 2 27.24 -14.49 25.49
CA GLY A 2 26.29 -14.38 24.42
C GLY A 2 24.87 -14.45 25.02
N ALA A 3 24.19 -13.33 25.08
CA ALA A 3 22.76 -13.32 25.36
C ALA A 3 22.08 -14.02 24.19
N THR A 4 21.65 -15.27 24.40
CA THR A 4 20.76 -15.98 23.46
C THR A 4 19.43 -15.27 23.47
N THR A 5 19.22 -14.37 22.49
CA THR A 5 17.92 -13.77 22.22
C THR A 5 17.00 -14.85 21.68
N SER A 6 16.30 -15.56 22.56
CA SER A 6 15.25 -16.47 22.15
C SER A 6 13.97 -15.68 21.85
N PHE A 7 13.14 -16.17 20.92
CA PHE A 7 11.81 -15.59 20.62
C PHE A 7 10.95 -15.41 21.89
N ARG A 8 11.17 -16.23 22.91
CA ARG A 8 10.46 -16.14 24.20
C ARG A 8 10.99 -15.00 25.11
N GLY A 9 12.17 -14.45 24.83
CA GLY A 9 12.84 -13.54 25.74
C GLY A 9 13.35 -14.25 27.02
N ALA A 10 14.02 -13.54 27.89
CA ALA A 10 14.45 -14.06 29.17
C ALA A 10 13.23 -14.46 30.03
N GLY A 11 13.12 -15.74 30.39
CA GLY A 11 12.02 -16.26 31.20
C GLY A 11 10.63 -16.20 30.57
N GLY A 12 10.54 -16.09 29.25
CA GLY A 12 9.25 -15.98 28.52
C GLY A 12 8.63 -14.56 28.53
N ALA A 13 9.32 -13.58 29.06
CA ALA A 13 8.82 -12.20 29.16
C ALA A 13 8.52 -11.56 27.79
N GLY A 14 9.33 -11.83 26.77
CA GLY A 14 9.15 -11.30 25.44
C GLY A 14 7.83 -11.73 24.79
N ALA A 15 7.48 -13.02 24.89
CA ALA A 15 6.21 -13.54 24.36
C ALA A 15 5.00 -12.95 25.12
N LYS A 16 5.09 -12.80 26.45
CA LYS A 16 4.04 -12.19 27.27
C LYS A 16 3.83 -10.72 26.89
N VAL A 17 4.90 -9.96 26.75
CA VAL A 17 4.83 -8.54 26.34
C VAL A 17 4.22 -8.41 24.94
N GLY A 18 4.64 -9.24 23.98
CA GLY A 18 4.06 -9.25 22.64
C GLY A 18 2.56 -9.58 22.64
N PHE A 19 2.13 -10.52 23.44
CA PHE A 19 0.70 -10.87 23.58
C PHE A 19 -0.11 -9.73 24.20
N LEU A 20 0.38 -9.11 25.27
CA LEU A 20 -0.29 -7.97 25.90
C LEU A 20 -0.36 -6.78 24.95
N PHE A 21 0.71 -6.50 24.20
CA PHE A 21 0.72 -5.47 23.17
C PHE A 21 -0.33 -5.73 22.08
N ALA A 22 -0.47 -6.97 21.61
CA ALA A 22 -1.52 -7.32 20.66
C ALA A 22 -2.92 -7.09 21.21
N LEU A 23 -3.17 -7.41 22.49
CA LEU A 23 -4.45 -7.16 23.15
C LEU A 23 -4.75 -5.66 23.31
N GLU A 24 -3.76 -4.85 23.63
CA GLU A 24 -3.90 -3.40 23.73
C GLU A 24 -4.20 -2.76 22.37
N LEU A 25 -3.66 -3.30 21.29
CA LEU A 25 -3.92 -2.81 19.93
C LEU A 25 -5.28 -3.25 19.37
N ALA A 26 -5.78 -4.42 19.78
CA ALA A 26 -6.97 -5.02 19.17
C ALA A 26 -8.19 -4.06 19.11
N PRO A 27 -8.55 -3.30 20.18
CA PRO A 27 -9.71 -2.39 20.13
C PRO A 27 -9.55 -1.29 19.08
N SER A 28 -8.37 -0.68 18.99
CA SER A 28 -8.11 0.42 18.03
C SER A 28 -8.07 -0.10 16.59
N VAL A 29 -7.51 -1.28 16.37
CA VAL A 29 -7.49 -1.94 15.06
C VAL A 29 -8.90 -2.29 14.60
N ILE A 30 -9.70 -2.92 15.47
CA ILE A 30 -11.09 -3.30 15.17
C ILE A 30 -11.92 -2.05 14.86
N LEU A 31 -11.80 -0.99 15.66
CA LEU A 31 -12.51 0.26 15.42
C LEU A 31 -12.12 0.88 14.07
N SER A 32 -10.83 0.97 13.79
CA SER A 32 -10.32 1.54 12.54
C SER A 32 -10.79 0.76 11.31
N LEU A 33 -10.71 -0.57 11.36
CA LEU A 33 -11.21 -1.43 10.29
C LEU A 33 -12.73 -1.31 10.13
N GLY A 34 -13.47 -1.19 11.21
CA GLY A 34 -14.90 -0.95 11.20
C GLY A 34 -15.27 0.36 10.51
N ILE A 35 -14.59 1.47 10.83
CA ILE A 35 -14.80 2.77 10.18
C ILE A 35 -14.47 2.69 8.69
N ILE A 36 -13.35 2.07 8.32
CA ILE A 36 -12.96 1.88 6.92
C ILE A 36 -14.03 1.07 6.17
N SER A 37 -14.48 -0.04 6.75
CA SER A 37 -15.51 -0.91 6.16
C SER A 37 -16.85 -0.19 5.97
N ILE A 38 -17.28 0.61 6.94
CA ILE A 38 -18.49 1.42 6.83
C ILE A 38 -18.33 2.47 5.73
N THR A 39 -17.21 3.16 5.68
CA THR A 39 -16.93 4.17 4.66
C THR A 39 -16.95 3.58 3.25
N ASP A 40 -16.40 2.39 3.08
CA ASP A 40 -16.42 1.65 1.82
C ASP A 40 -17.86 1.22 1.45
N GLY A 41 -18.61 0.66 2.40
CA GLY A 41 -20.01 0.30 2.22
C GLY A 41 -20.91 1.49 1.87
N LEU A 42 -20.58 2.70 2.31
CA LEU A 42 -21.26 3.95 1.94
C LEU A 42 -20.81 4.52 0.57
N GLY A 43 -19.93 3.83 -0.15
CA GLY A 43 -19.44 4.26 -1.45
C GLY A 43 -18.24 5.21 -1.39
N GLY A 44 -17.55 5.31 -0.24
CA GLY A 44 -16.38 6.14 -0.06
C GLY A 44 -15.25 5.80 -1.04
N LEU A 45 -15.08 4.53 -1.38
CA LEU A 45 -14.11 4.10 -2.39
C LEU A 45 -14.41 4.68 -3.78
N ARG A 46 -15.69 4.69 -4.20
CA ARG A 46 -16.13 5.28 -5.47
C ARG A 46 -15.97 6.79 -5.48
N ALA A 47 -16.30 7.45 -4.39
CA ALA A 47 -16.10 8.90 -4.26
C ALA A 47 -14.62 9.26 -4.33
N ALA A 48 -13.76 8.51 -3.64
CA ALA A 48 -12.31 8.67 -3.72
C ALA A 48 -11.79 8.43 -5.14
N GLN A 49 -12.29 7.42 -5.86
CA GLN A 49 -11.96 7.17 -7.27
C GLN A 49 -12.26 8.38 -8.15
N GLN A 50 -13.47 8.92 -8.06
CA GLN A 50 -13.87 10.08 -8.88
C GLN A 50 -13.00 11.30 -8.62
N LEU A 51 -12.69 11.55 -7.36
CA LEU A 51 -11.88 12.69 -6.94
C LEU A 51 -10.39 12.51 -7.33
N MET A 52 -9.86 11.30 -7.22
CA MET A 52 -8.45 11.02 -7.39
C MET A 52 -8.06 10.71 -8.85
N THR A 53 -8.98 10.19 -9.67
CA THR A 53 -8.71 9.85 -11.08
C THR A 53 -8.05 10.98 -11.88
N PRO A 54 -8.54 12.24 -11.86
CA PRO A 54 -7.93 13.33 -12.62
C PRO A 54 -6.53 13.69 -12.13
N VAL A 55 -6.19 13.37 -10.88
CA VAL A 55 -4.88 13.63 -10.28
C VAL A 55 -3.92 12.46 -10.54
N LEU A 56 -4.41 11.23 -10.39
CA LEU A 56 -3.56 10.03 -10.52
C LEU A 56 -3.10 9.78 -11.96
N LYS A 57 -3.96 10.03 -12.93
CA LYS A 57 -3.63 9.83 -14.34
C LYS A 57 -2.41 10.65 -14.80
N PRO A 58 -2.33 11.97 -14.59
CA PRO A 58 -1.15 12.74 -14.96
C PRO A 58 0.05 12.46 -14.05
N LEU A 59 -0.18 12.14 -12.77
CA LEU A 59 0.88 11.95 -11.78
C LEU A 59 1.61 10.61 -11.93
N LEU A 60 0.89 9.54 -12.25
CA LEU A 60 1.44 8.20 -12.42
C LEU A 60 1.48 7.75 -13.89
N GLY A 61 0.78 8.48 -14.79
CA GLY A 61 0.72 8.21 -16.22
C GLY A 61 0.17 6.84 -16.60
N ILE A 62 -0.53 6.16 -15.69
CA ILE A 62 -1.21 4.91 -15.94
C ILE A 62 -2.58 5.14 -16.56
N PRO A 63 -3.13 4.15 -17.29
CA PRO A 63 -4.49 4.23 -17.81
C PRO A 63 -5.50 4.56 -16.71
N GLY A 64 -6.50 5.39 -17.03
CA GLY A 64 -7.52 5.83 -16.07
C GLY A 64 -8.32 4.68 -15.46
N ILE A 65 -8.43 3.56 -16.17
CA ILE A 65 -9.09 2.35 -15.69
C ILE A 65 -8.42 1.74 -14.46
N CYS A 66 -7.11 1.95 -14.29
CA CYS A 66 -6.36 1.50 -13.11
C CYS A 66 -6.66 2.29 -11.83
N SER A 67 -7.36 3.42 -11.92
CA SER A 67 -7.58 4.29 -10.76
C SER A 67 -8.35 3.62 -9.64
N LEU A 68 -9.27 2.71 -9.96
CA LEU A 68 -10.02 1.95 -8.96
C LEU A 68 -9.10 0.98 -8.20
N ALA A 69 -8.26 0.24 -8.91
CA ALA A 69 -7.30 -0.66 -8.30
C ALA A 69 -6.24 0.09 -7.44
N LEU A 70 -5.85 1.30 -7.87
CA LEU A 70 -4.97 2.18 -7.09
C LEU A 70 -5.59 2.59 -5.75
N ILE A 71 -6.85 2.97 -5.77
CA ILE A 71 -7.56 3.40 -4.56
C ILE A 71 -7.85 2.21 -3.66
N ALA A 72 -8.23 1.08 -4.24
CA ALA A 72 -8.39 -0.17 -3.51
C ALA A 72 -7.08 -0.57 -2.80
N ASN A 73 -5.92 -0.33 -3.41
CA ASN A 73 -4.61 -0.61 -2.80
C ASN A 73 -4.33 0.20 -1.53
N LEU A 74 -4.94 1.37 -1.36
CA LEU A 74 -4.79 2.15 -0.13
C LEU A 74 -5.42 1.46 1.08
N GLN A 75 -6.42 0.60 0.84
CA GLN A 75 -7.17 -0.11 1.88
C GLN A 75 -6.83 -1.60 1.92
N ASN A 76 -6.74 -2.25 0.76
CA ASN A 76 -6.57 -3.69 0.64
C ASN A 76 -5.72 -4.03 -0.59
N THR A 77 -4.53 -4.57 -0.34
CA THR A 77 -3.58 -4.95 -1.39
C THR A 77 -4.05 -6.15 -2.20
N ASP A 78 -4.70 -7.13 -1.57
CA ASP A 78 -5.14 -8.35 -2.26
C ASP A 78 -6.27 -8.04 -3.25
N ALA A 79 -7.22 -7.19 -2.85
CA ALA A 79 -8.27 -6.70 -3.74
C ALA A 79 -7.68 -5.94 -4.94
N ALA A 80 -6.72 -5.07 -4.68
CA ALA A 80 -6.03 -4.32 -5.74
C ALA A 80 -5.24 -5.22 -6.69
N ALA A 81 -4.57 -6.25 -6.16
CA ALA A 81 -3.86 -7.24 -6.97
C ALA A 81 -4.82 -8.04 -7.85
N GLY A 82 -5.98 -8.44 -7.31
CA GLY A 82 -7.06 -9.08 -8.08
C GLY A 82 -7.52 -8.23 -9.24
N MET A 83 -7.85 -6.96 -8.99
CA MET A 83 -8.27 -6.00 -10.03
C MET A 83 -7.18 -5.81 -11.09
N THR A 84 -5.92 -5.70 -10.68
CA THR A 84 -4.79 -5.56 -11.63
C THR A 84 -4.64 -6.78 -12.52
N LYS A 85 -4.84 -7.97 -11.95
CA LYS A 85 -4.82 -9.21 -12.71
C LYS A 85 -5.96 -9.27 -13.74
N GLU A 86 -7.16 -8.88 -13.37
CA GLU A 86 -8.32 -8.81 -14.27
C GLU A 86 -8.05 -7.85 -15.43
N LEU A 87 -7.60 -6.62 -15.14
CA LEU A 87 -7.27 -5.63 -16.17
C LEU A 87 -6.19 -6.14 -17.15
N ALA A 88 -5.21 -6.89 -16.65
CA ALA A 88 -4.20 -7.50 -17.51
C ALA A 88 -4.76 -8.65 -18.36
N GLN A 89 -5.67 -9.46 -17.82
CA GLN A 89 -6.32 -10.56 -18.56
C GLN A 89 -7.29 -10.06 -19.62
N GLU A 90 -7.94 -8.92 -19.39
CA GLU A 90 -8.82 -8.25 -20.34
C GLU A 90 -8.06 -7.45 -21.42
N GLY A 91 -6.74 -7.34 -21.28
CA GLY A 91 -5.89 -6.59 -22.21
C GLY A 91 -5.99 -5.07 -22.10
N GLU A 92 -6.57 -4.58 -21.00
CA GLU A 92 -6.76 -3.15 -20.73
C GLU A 92 -5.47 -2.45 -20.27
N ILE A 93 -4.47 -3.22 -19.83
CA ILE A 93 -3.14 -2.75 -19.45
C ILE A 93 -2.06 -3.62 -20.11
N THR A 94 -0.94 -2.99 -20.43
CA THR A 94 0.23 -3.67 -21.00
C THR A 94 1.04 -4.40 -19.92
N GLU A 95 1.90 -5.35 -20.32
CA GLU A 95 2.79 -6.02 -19.36
C GLU A 95 3.73 -5.06 -18.62
N PRO A 96 4.35 -4.04 -19.25
CA PRO A 96 5.09 -3.02 -18.52
C PRO A 96 4.24 -2.25 -17.52
N ASP A 97 2.99 -1.90 -17.86
CA ASP A 97 2.07 -1.24 -16.93
C ASP A 97 1.75 -2.13 -15.73
N LYS A 98 1.54 -3.42 -15.97
CA LYS A 98 1.28 -4.42 -14.92
C LYS A 98 2.46 -4.54 -13.96
N VAL A 99 3.70 -4.62 -14.47
CA VAL A 99 4.91 -4.69 -13.65
C VAL A 99 5.06 -3.41 -12.81
N PHE A 100 4.92 -2.24 -13.45
CA PHE A 100 4.95 -0.96 -12.75
C PHE A 100 3.89 -0.90 -11.65
N PHE A 101 2.68 -1.32 -11.98
CA PHE A 101 1.54 -1.26 -11.08
C PHE A 101 1.68 -2.21 -9.89
N ALA A 102 2.16 -3.44 -10.13
CA ALA A 102 2.46 -4.40 -9.08
C ALA A 102 3.55 -3.88 -8.11
N ALA A 103 4.61 -3.29 -8.65
CA ALA A 103 5.67 -2.68 -7.83
C ALA A 103 5.15 -1.49 -7.01
N TYR A 104 4.32 -0.64 -7.61
CA TYR A 104 3.65 0.46 -6.90
C TYR A 104 2.75 -0.04 -5.79
N GLN A 105 1.95 -1.07 -6.02
CA GLN A 105 1.06 -1.66 -5.02
C GLN A 105 1.83 -2.25 -3.85
N THR A 106 2.92 -2.96 -4.12
CA THR A 106 3.76 -3.59 -3.10
C THR A 106 4.48 -2.55 -2.23
N SER A 107 4.89 -1.42 -2.81
CA SER A 107 5.54 -0.33 -2.09
C SER A 107 4.55 0.44 -1.20
N GLY A 108 4.29 -0.03 0.00
CA GLY A 108 3.31 0.57 0.92
C GLY A 108 1.90 0.02 0.69
N SER A 109 1.81 -1.30 0.81
CA SER A 109 0.57 -2.07 0.74
C SER A 109 -0.44 -1.63 1.78
N ALA A 110 -1.71 -1.47 1.39
CA ALA A 110 -2.82 -1.10 2.26
C ALA A 110 -2.45 0.03 3.24
N ILE A 111 -1.79 1.07 2.73
CA ILE A 111 -1.12 2.09 3.55
C ILE A 111 -2.06 2.75 4.55
N ILE A 112 -3.29 3.05 4.15
CA ILE A 112 -4.29 3.68 5.04
C ILE A 112 -4.68 2.71 6.14
N THR A 113 -5.04 1.49 5.77
CA THR A 113 -5.44 0.46 6.74
C THR A 113 -4.29 0.15 7.69
N THR A 114 -3.07 -0.08 7.17
CA THR A 114 -1.89 -0.38 7.99
C THR A 114 -1.50 0.78 8.89
N TYR A 115 -1.57 2.01 8.39
CA TYR A 115 -1.21 3.20 9.16
C TYR A 115 -2.15 3.42 10.35
N PHE A 116 -3.46 3.33 10.12
CA PHE A 116 -4.50 3.54 11.15
C PHE A 116 -4.85 2.30 11.96
N SER A 117 -4.30 1.14 11.63
CA SER A 117 -4.40 -0.07 12.46
C SER A 117 -3.11 -0.30 13.25
N SER A 118 -2.14 -0.96 12.64
CA SER A 118 -0.86 -1.30 13.31
C SER A 118 -0.02 -0.08 13.66
N GLY A 119 -0.08 1.00 12.87
CA GLY A 119 0.64 2.25 13.11
C GLY A 119 0.16 3.02 14.33
N VAL A 120 -1.09 2.82 14.78
CA VAL A 120 -1.66 3.50 15.96
C VAL A 120 -0.79 3.33 17.20
N ALA A 121 -0.16 2.16 17.36
CA ALA A 121 0.75 1.89 18.48
C ALA A 121 1.91 2.89 18.61
N VAL A 122 2.34 3.44 17.48
CA VAL A 122 3.48 4.37 17.43
C VAL A 122 3.03 5.83 17.57
N PHE A 123 1.74 6.12 17.41
CA PHE A 123 1.23 7.51 17.41
C PHE A 123 1.50 8.23 18.72
N ALA A 124 1.45 7.54 19.86
CA ALA A 124 1.74 8.12 21.17
C ALA A 124 3.20 8.59 21.32
N PHE A 125 4.11 8.06 20.52
CA PHE A 125 5.54 8.38 20.54
C PHE A 125 5.94 9.39 19.45
N LEU A 126 5.01 9.78 18.58
CA LEU A 126 5.27 10.78 17.55
C LEU A 126 5.35 12.17 18.20
N GLY A 127 6.47 12.85 18.01
CA GLY A 127 6.63 14.26 18.41
C GLY A 127 5.92 15.26 17.48
N THR A 128 5.13 14.77 16.50
CA THR A 128 4.44 15.57 15.48
C THR A 128 3.02 15.06 15.27
N SER A 129 2.22 15.82 14.49
CA SER A 129 0.90 15.35 14.07
C SER A 129 1.00 14.04 13.27
N VAL A 130 0.11 13.10 13.53
CA VAL A 130 0.03 11.80 12.84
C VAL A 130 -0.14 11.92 11.32
N ILE A 131 -0.62 13.06 10.85
CA ILE A 131 -0.79 13.31 9.41
C ILE A 131 0.56 13.55 8.72
N VAL A 132 1.56 14.11 9.42
CA VAL A 132 2.86 14.45 8.83
C VAL A 132 3.61 13.22 8.31
N PRO A 133 3.83 12.15 9.09
CA PRO A 133 4.46 10.94 8.57
C PRO A 133 3.66 10.30 7.43
N LEU A 134 2.33 10.28 7.51
CA LEU A 134 1.49 9.74 6.44
C LEU A 134 1.66 10.52 5.15
N ALA A 135 1.67 11.85 5.20
CA ALA A 135 1.91 12.70 4.04
C ALA A 135 3.29 12.45 3.42
N VAL A 136 4.33 12.34 4.26
CA VAL A 136 5.69 12.03 3.82
C VAL A 136 5.73 10.68 3.10
N ILE A 137 5.14 9.64 3.68
CA ILE A 137 5.09 8.30 3.08
C ILE A 137 4.39 8.35 1.72
N LEU A 138 3.24 9.04 1.62
CA LEU A 138 2.51 9.18 0.35
C LEU A 138 3.34 9.93 -0.70
N VAL A 139 3.98 11.04 -0.34
CA VAL A 139 4.85 11.79 -1.26
C VAL A 139 5.98 10.90 -1.78
N PHE A 140 6.69 10.19 -0.89
CA PHE A 140 7.78 9.30 -1.30
C PHE A 140 7.28 8.09 -2.11
N LYS A 141 6.08 7.60 -1.87
CA LYS A 141 5.45 6.56 -2.70
C LYS A 141 5.28 7.04 -4.14
N PHE A 142 4.80 8.26 -4.35
CA PHE A 142 4.67 8.85 -5.68
C PHE A 142 6.02 9.15 -6.34
N VAL A 143 6.96 9.70 -5.59
CA VAL A 143 8.32 9.96 -6.08
C VAL A 143 8.99 8.66 -6.51
N GLY A 144 8.96 7.61 -5.68
CA GLY A 144 9.50 6.30 -6.00
C GLY A 144 8.86 5.66 -7.23
N ALA A 145 7.53 5.78 -7.36
CA ALA A 145 6.82 5.30 -8.55
C ALA A 145 7.29 6.00 -9.83
N ASN A 146 7.46 7.32 -9.80
CA ASN A 146 7.94 8.07 -10.97
C ASN A 146 9.39 7.71 -11.31
N ILE A 147 10.26 7.51 -10.32
CA ILE A 147 11.63 7.04 -10.53
C ILE A 147 11.62 5.67 -11.20
N LEU A 148 10.84 4.72 -10.67
CA LEU A 148 10.70 3.38 -11.25
C LEU A 148 10.21 3.44 -12.70
N ARG A 149 9.23 4.28 -12.98
CA ARG A 149 8.70 4.45 -14.34
C ARG A 149 9.74 4.96 -15.31
N VAL A 150 10.52 5.99 -14.91
CA VAL A 150 11.62 6.50 -15.73
C VAL A 150 12.65 5.39 -15.99
N TRP A 151 12.96 4.60 -14.98
CA TRP A 151 13.89 3.48 -15.10
C TRP A 151 13.36 2.39 -16.05
N LEU A 152 12.10 1.97 -15.92
CA LEU A 152 11.48 0.98 -16.80
C LEU A 152 11.45 1.47 -18.25
N ASN A 153 11.08 2.71 -18.50
CA ASN A 153 11.08 3.30 -19.83
C ASN A 153 12.51 3.37 -20.44
N PHE A 154 13.52 3.57 -19.60
CA PHE A 154 14.91 3.55 -20.05
C PHE A 154 15.38 2.14 -20.42
N GLU A 155 15.00 1.14 -19.62
CA GLU A 155 15.34 -0.25 -19.84
C GLU A 155 14.66 -0.82 -21.11
N GLU A 156 13.41 -0.49 -21.32
CA GLU A 156 12.65 -0.88 -22.53
C GLU A 156 13.29 -0.32 -23.81
N ARG A 157 13.78 0.93 -23.75
CA ARG A 157 14.54 1.53 -24.86
C ARG A 157 15.89 0.85 -25.12
N ARG A 158 16.48 0.27 -24.07
CA ARG A 158 17.79 -0.39 -24.12
C ARG A 158 17.70 -1.84 -24.59
N ASN A 159 16.59 -2.52 -24.29
CA ASN A 159 16.36 -3.93 -24.57
C ASN A 159 14.98 -4.16 -25.22
N PRO A 160 14.75 -3.74 -26.48
CA PRO A 160 13.44 -3.81 -27.11
C PRO A 160 12.94 -5.25 -27.40
N THR A 161 13.78 -6.27 -27.19
CA THR A 161 13.48 -7.67 -27.50
C THR A 161 12.82 -8.46 -26.34
N GLN A 162 12.79 -7.96 -25.14
CA GLN A 162 12.15 -8.66 -24.00
C GLN A 162 10.66 -8.33 -23.83
N GLY A 163 10.18 -7.22 -24.39
CA GLY A 163 8.77 -6.83 -24.32
C GLY A 163 7.84 -7.57 -25.31
N ALA A 164 8.38 -8.37 -26.22
CA ALA A 164 7.60 -9.08 -27.24
C ALA A 164 7.37 -10.57 -26.92
N GLN A 165 7.84 -11.08 -25.79
CA GLN A 165 7.75 -12.51 -25.41
C GLN A 165 7.12 -12.75 -24.01
N ALA A 166 6.54 -11.73 -23.36
CA ALA A 166 5.87 -11.90 -22.08
C ALA A 166 4.34 -11.79 -22.21
#